data_55d839352782e034ab20b9c0e6ff6f9a
#
_entry.id   55d839352782e034ab20b9c0e6ff6f9a
#
_cell.length_a   1.000
_cell.length_b   1.000
_cell.length_c   1.000
_cell.angle_alpha   90.00
_cell.angle_beta   90.00
_cell.angle_gamma   90.00
#
_symmetry.space_group_name_H-M   'P 1'
#
loop_
_entity.id
_entity.type
_entity.pdbx_description
1 polymer ?
#
loop_
_entity_poly.entity_id
_entity_poly.type
_entity_poly.pdbx_seq_one_letter_code
_entity_poly.pdbx_strand_id
1 'polypeptide(L)'
;NTASTGAGDLSQLLMSYFKMIFHFDFIKFYSMLHIVKEKKHEMIALIELSGEMEAQISMVYFREYLPCYIIPEFWNEKDQKRYTATQMYHPLIADPVKNDVDQKSCMLLTGSNASGKSTFLKMVALNALLAQSICTVCADFYQAAFYRIYSSMALRDSLSEGDSYFIVEIKSMKRIFDAVKASDIPVLCTIDEVLRGTNTAERIGASTELLKALSKQGVLCFAATHDMELTTYLKDVYDNYHFEEMVDGDQISFPYRLVNGPSRGRNAIRLLEAFGFDREITDNAHRLAEKLTGEQT
;
A
#
# COMPACT_ATOMS: atom_id res chain seq x y z
N ASN A 1 -22.78 55.37 -41.39
CA ASN A 1 -22.66 53.90 -41.35
C ASN A 1 -23.25 53.30 -40.06
N THR A 2 -24.57 53.40 -39.89
CA THR A 2 -25.26 52.79 -38.73
C THR A 2 -26.65 52.29 -39.15
N ALA A 3 -26.70 51.32 -40.05
CA ALA A 3 -27.99 50.78 -40.53
C ALA A 3 -27.99 49.27 -40.84
N SER A 4 -27.08 48.47 -40.25
CA SER A 4 -27.10 47.00 -40.49
C SER A 4 -27.30 46.13 -39.24
N THR A 5 -27.41 46.72 -38.06
CA THR A 5 -27.59 45.98 -36.81
C THR A 5 -29.05 45.66 -36.48
N GLY A 6 -30.02 46.39 -37.00
CA GLY A 6 -31.44 46.20 -36.65
C GLY A 6 -32.16 45.05 -37.37
N ALA A 7 -31.75 44.64 -38.58
CA ALA A 7 -32.40 43.58 -39.35
C ALA A 7 -32.00 42.16 -38.83
N GLY A 8 -30.81 42.00 -38.33
CA GLY A 8 -30.34 40.76 -37.71
C GLY A 8 -31.03 40.45 -36.37
N ASP A 9 -31.25 41.48 -35.57
CA ASP A 9 -31.91 41.35 -34.26
C ASP A 9 -33.42 41.01 -34.42
N LEU A 10 -34.10 41.62 -35.38
CA LEU A 10 -35.52 41.33 -35.65
C LEU A 10 -35.74 39.93 -36.17
N SER A 11 -34.87 39.43 -37.05
CA SER A 11 -34.94 38.08 -37.57
C SER A 11 -34.64 37.02 -36.49
N GLN A 12 -33.71 37.29 -35.58
CA GLN A 12 -33.45 36.44 -34.46
C GLN A 12 -34.59 36.39 -33.43
N LEU A 13 -35.20 37.52 -33.18
CA LEU A 13 -36.39 37.64 -32.32
C LEU A 13 -37.56 36.86 -32.92
N LEU A 14 -37.89 37.01 -34.19
CA LEU A 14 -38.92 36.27 -34.89
C LEU A 14 -38.66 34.76 -34.88
N MET A 15 -37.41 34.36 -35.08
CA MET A 15 -37.01 32.95 -35.02
C MET A 15 -37.15 32.39 -33.61
N SER A 16 -36.87 33.14 -32.56
CA SER A 16 -37.03 32.73 -31.17
C SER A 16 -38.52 32.55 -30.82
N TYR A 17 -39.37 33.47 -31.22
CA TYR A 17 -40.84 33.29 -31.07
C TYR A 17 -41.37 32.11 -31.83
N PHE A 18 -40.90 31.85 -33.05
CA PHE A 18 -41.28 30.70 -33.85
C PHE A 18 -40.87 29.39 -33.18
N LYS A 19 -39.63 29.31 -32.65
CA LYS A 19 -39.15 28.17 -31.88
C LYS A 19 -39.98 27.93 -30.62
N MET A 20 -40.39 29.00 -29.92
CA MET A 20 -41.21 28.92 -28.71
C MET A 20 -42.63 28.43 -28.99
N ILE A 21 -43.29 28.95 -30.05
CA ILE A 21 -44.68 28.58 -30.43
C ILE A 21 -44.74 27.12 -30.88
N PHE A 22 -43.79 26.66 -31.68
CA PHE A 22 -43.75 25.30 -32.19
C PHE A 22 -43.03 24.28 -31.32
N HIS A 23 -42.58 24.70 -30.13
CA HIS A 23 -41.88 23.85 -29.17
C HIS A 23 -40.75 23.02 -29.77
N PHE A 24 -39.98 23.55 -30.74
CA PHE A 24 -38.92 22.84 -31.42
C PHE A 24 -37.88 22.25 -30.48
N ASP A 25 -37.57 22.93 -29.38
CA ASP A 25 -36.61 22.43 -28.38
C ASP A 25 -37.15 21.18 -27.67
N PHE A 26 -38.45 21.12 -27.36
CA PHE A 26 -39.07 19.94 -26.82
C PHE A 26 -39.07 18.77 -27.79
N ILE A 27 -39.41 19.03 -29.06
CA ILE A 27 -39.41 18.00 -30.12
C ILE A 27 -38.01 17.44 -30.29
N LYS A 28 -36.96 18.28 -30.34
CA LYS A 28 -35.56 17.86 -30.41
C LYS A 28 -35.16 17.09 -29.17
N PHE A 29 -35.52 17.56 -27.98
CA PHE A 29 -35.24 16.86 -26.72
C PHE A 29 -35.85 15.46 -26.70
N TYR A 30 -37.14 15.31 -27.03
CA TYR A 30 -37.79 14.00 -27.08
C TYR A 30 -37.23 13.09 -28.17
N SER A 31 -36.90 13.63 -29.33
CA SER A 31 -36.25 12.86 -30.42
C SER A 31 -34.87 12.36 -29.97
N MET A 32 -34.06 13.24 -29.32
CA MET A 32 -32.75 12.88 -28.79
C MET A 32 -32.88 11.86 -27.66
N LEU A 33 -33.85 12.05 -26.75
CA LEU A 33 -34.11 11.10 -25.66
C LEU A 33 -34.51 9.72 -26.18
N HIS A 34 -35.31 9.68 -27.27
CA HIS A 34 -35.68 8.42 -27.93
C HIS A 34 -34.45 7.71 -28.51
N ILE A 35 -33.61 8.43 -29.25
CA ILE A 35 -32.37 7.89 -29.83
C ILE A 35 -31.44 7.38 -28.73
N VAL A 36 -31.26 8.16 -27.62
CA VAL A 36 -30.42 7.74 -26.48
C VAL A 36 -30.96 6.48 -25.80
N LYS A 37 -32.30 6.36 -25.68
CA LYS A 37 -32.93 5.14 -25.12
C LYS A 37 -32.76 3.95 -26.05
N GLU A 38 -32.93 4.13 -27.32
CA GLU A 38 -32.78 3.08 -28.32
C GLU A 38 -31.36 2.60 -28.46
N LYS A 39 -30.39 3.54 -28.46
CA LYS A 39 -28.93 3.29 -28.61
C LYS A 39 -28.16 3.14 -27.33
N LYS A 40 -28.84 3.02 -26.19
CA LYS A 40 -28.19 2.98 -24.85
C LYS A 40 -27.09 1.92 -24.74
N HIS A 41 -27.35 0.71 -25.25
CA HIS A 41 -26.39 -0.39 -25.17
C HIS A 41 -25.15 -0.11 -26.03
N GLU A 42 -25.33 0.44 -27.23
CA GLU A 42 -24.23 0.80 -28.13
C GLU A 42 -23.39 1.95 -27.52
N MET A 43 -24.05 2.93 -26.90
CA MET A 43 -23.33 4.02 -26.20
C MET A 43 -22.51 3.52 -25.01
N ILE A 44 -23.06 2.61 -24.20
CA ILE A 44 -22.33 1.98 -23.09
C ILE A 44 -21.14 1.19 -23.63
N ALA A 45 -21.35 0.34 -24.66
CA ALA A 45 -20.27 -0.43 -25.27
C ALA A 45 -19.15 0.46 -25.84
N LEU A 46 -19.49 1.63 -26.38
CA LEU A 46 -18.51 2.59 -26.88
C LEU A 46 -17.69 3.23 -25.74
N ILE A 47 -18.33 3.54 -24.61
CA ILE A 47 -17.66 4.04 -23.41
C ILE A 47 -16.72 2.97 -22.83
N GLU A 48 -17.19 1.71 -22.75
CA GLU A 48 -16.38 0.59 -22.25
C GLU A 48 -15.15 0.37 -23.15
N LEU A 49 -15.33 0.32 -24.45
CA LEU A 49 -14.23 0.18 -25.42
C LEU A 49 -13.22 1.33 -25.33
N SER A 50 -13.71 2.56 -25.21
CA SER A 50 -12.86 3.73 -25.03
C SER A 50 -12.06 3.64 -23.71
N GLY A 51 -12.71 3.22 -22.62
CA GLY A 51 -12.07 3.01 -21.32
C GLY A 51 -11.01 1.90 -21.38
N GLU A 52 -11.27 0.80 -22.08
CA GLU A 52 -10.27 -0.27 -22.28
C GLU A 52 -9.05 0.24 -23.06
N MET A 53 -9.26 1.01 -24.12
CA MET A 53 -8.15 1.62 -24.88
C MET A 53 -7.32 2.58 -24.02
N GLU A 54 -7.96 3.45 -23.25
CA GLU A 54 -7.28 4.38 -22.35
C GLU A 54 -6.48 3.64 -21.28
N ALA A 55 -7.05 2.56 -20.71
CA ALA A 55 -6.34 1.72 -19.73
C ALA A 55 -5.09 1.06 -20.34
N GLN A 56 -5.19 0.53 -21.56
CA GLN A 56 -4.05 -0.07 -22.27
C GLN A 56 -2.96 0.96 -22.57
N ILE A 57 -3.33 2.14 -23.05
CA ILE A 57 -2.41 3.24 -23.32
C ILE A 57 -1.69 3.67 -22.03
N SER A 58 -2.45 3.83 -20.93
CA SER A 58 -1.90 4.19 -19.63
C SER A 58 -0.91 3.14 -19.10
N MET A 59 -1.21 1.87 -19.33
CA MET A 59 -0.33 0.75 -18.97
C MET A 59 0.99 0.78 -19.76
N VAL A 60 0.95 1.10 -21.07
CA VAL A 60 2.15 1.26 -21.89
C VAL A 60 3.02 2.39 -21.36
N TYR A 61 2.43 3.57 -21.14
CA TYR A 61 3.16 4.71 -20.57
C TYR A 61 3.74 4.41 -19.19
N PHE A 62 3.00 3.70 -18.33
CA PHE A 62 3.52 3.29 -17.04
C PHE A 62 4.74 2.37 -17.19
N ARG A 63 4.69 1.39 -18.10
CA ARG A 63 5.82 0.49 -18.37
C ARG A 63 7.04 1.21 -18.95
N GLU A 64 6.83 2.20 -19.81
CA GLU A 64 7.91 3.03 -20.35
C GLU A 64 8.55 3.92 -19.27
N TYR A 65 7.78 4.35 -18.28
CA TYR A 65 8.30 5.11 -17.14
C TYR A 65 9.18 4.29 -16.22
N LEU A 66 8.96 2.97 -16.11
CA LEU A 66 9.71 2.10 -15.22
C LEU A 66 11.13 1.85 -15.74
N PRO A 67 12.16 1.88 -14.87
CA PRO A 67 13.54 1.53 -15.25
C PRO A 67 13.66 0.12 -15.84
N CYS A 68 12.93 -0.85 -15.30
CA CYS A 68 12.77 -2.20 -15.81
C CYS A 68 11.49 -2.81 -15.28
N TYR A 69 10.91 -3.73 -16.00
CA TYR A 69 9.77 -4.53 -15.55
C TYR A 69 9.80 -5.91 -16.21
N ILE A 70 9.08 -6.84 -15.61
CA ILE A 70 8.85 -8.17 -16.16
C ILE A 70 7.35 -8.52 -16.14
N ILE A 71 6.99 -9.54 -16.92
CA ILE A 71 5.70 -10.20 -16.83
C ILE A 71 5.78 -11.26 -15.72
N PRO A 72 4.84 -11.26 -14.75
CA PRO A 72 4.87 -12.19 -13.63
C PRO A 72 4.59 -13.63 -14.06
N GLU A 73 5.17 -14.57 -13.32
CA GLU A 73 4.76 -15.96 -13.32
C GLU A 73 3.86 -16.25 -12.11
N PHE A 74 2.86 -17.11 -12.29
CA PHE A 74 1.97 -17.51 -11.20
C PHE A 74 2.02 -19.02 -10.99
N TRP A 75 2.00 -19.42 -9.70
CA TRP A 75 1.89 -20.82 -9.34
C TRP A 75 0.47 -21.35 -9.67
N ASN A 76 0.40 -22.50 -10.31
CA ASN A 76 -0.88 -23.13 -10.69
C ASN A 76 -1.55 -23.89 -9.50
N GLU A 77 -0.81 -24.17 -8.44
CA GLU A 77 -1.29 -24.92 -7.30
C GLU A 77 -1.92 -23.97 -6.27
N LYS A 78 -3.18 -24.22 -5.93
CA LYS A 78 -3.98 -23.39 -4.99
C LYS A 78 -3.41 -23.31 -3.57
N ASP A 79 -2.56 -24.26 -3.18
CA ASP A 79 -2.06 -24.41 -1.81
C ASP A 79 -0.66 -23.81 -1.58
N GLN A 80 -0.01 -23.30 -2.62
CA GLN A 80 1.32 -22.71 -2.49
C GLN A 80 1.26 -21.24 -2.12
N LYS A 81 1.45 -20.97 -0.82
CA LYS A 81 1.67 -19.61 -0.28
C LYS A 81 3.13 -19.22 -0.50
N ARG A 82 3.53 -18.92 -1.72
CA ARG A 82 4.91 -18.53 -1.99
C ARG A 82 4.97 -17.24 -2.75
N TYR A 83 5.88 -16.38 -2.33
CA TYR A 83 6.18 -15.13 -2.96
C TYR A 83 7.70 -15.05 -3.19
N THR A 84 8.13 -15.18 -4.42
CA THR A 84 9.54 -15.11 -4.80
C THR A 84 9.75 -13.97 -5.78
N ALA A 85 10.68 -13.09 -5.48
CA ALA A 85 11.08 -12.00 -6.37
C ALA A 85 12.58 -11.71 -6.19
N THR A 86 13.28 -11.41 -7.28
CA THR A 86 14.67 -10.95 -7.22
C THR A 86 14.77 -9.53 -7.75
N GLN A 87 15.64 -8.73 -7.10
CA GLN A 87 15.89 -7.33 -7.44
C GLN A 87 14.59 -6.51 -7.56
N MET A 88 13.62 -6.81 -6.67
CA MET A 88 12.35 -6.11 -6.63
C MET A 88 12.52 -4.70 -6.06
N TYR A 89 11.83 -3.73 -6.66
CA TYR A 89 11.90 -2.33 -6.26
C TYR A 89 10.53 -1.66 -6.19
N HIS A 90 10.48 -0.52 -5.49
CA HIS A 90 9.27 0.27 -5.33
C HIS A 90 9.05 1.20 -6.54
N PRO A 91 7.97 1.08 -7.31
CA PRO A 91 7.77 1.80 -8.58
C PRO A 91 7.72 3.33 -8.47
N LEU A 92 7.43 3.87 -7.30
CA LEU A 92 7.27 5.31 -7.08
C LEU A 92 8.51 5.98 -6.47
N ILE A 93 9.65 5.28 -6.39
CA ILE A 93 10.91 5.84 -5.89
C ILE A 93 11.85 6.00 -7.08
N ALA A 94 12.43 7.21 -7.23
CA ALA A 94 13.29 7.55 -8.38
C ALA A 94 14.55 6.68 -8.45
N ASP A 95 15.25 6.50 -7.31
CA ASP A 95 16.45 5.68 -7.19
C ASP A 95 16.22 4.57 -6.14
N PRO A 96 15.43 3.54 -6.45
CA PRO A 96 15.03 2.54 -5.48
C PRO A 96 16.15 1.55 -5.19
N VAL A 97 16.36 1.23 -3.91
CA VAL A 97 17.20 0.08 -3.55
C VAL A 97 16.41 -1.19 -3.82
N LYS A 98 16.99 -2.07 -4.64
CA LYS A 98 16.40 -3.35 -4.99
C LYS A 98 16.62 -4.38 -3.88
N ASN A 99 15.61 -5.20 -3.60
CA ASN A 99 15.65 -6.25 -2.59
C ASN A 99 15.15 -7.58 -3.14
N ASP A 100 15.71 -8.68 -2.63
CA ASP A 100 15.26 -10.03 -2.94
C ASP A 100 14.27 -10.51 -1.87
N VAL A 101 13.26 -11.26 -2.29
CA VAL A 101 12.24 -11.85 -1.43
C VAL A 101 12.03 -13.30 -1.85
N ASP A 102 12.18 -14.24 -0.94
CA ASP A 102 11.78 -15.65 -1.15
C ASP A 102 11.08 -16.15 0.11
N GLN A 103 9.76 -16.00 0.14
CA GLN A 103 8.95 -16.30 1.31
C GLN A 103 7.94 -17.43 1.05
N LYS A 104 7.99 -18.43 1.92
CA LYS A 104 7.02 -19.53 2.03
C LYS A 104 6.22 -19.46 3.33
N SER A 105 6.73 -18.72 4.29
CA SER A 105 6.20 -18.44 5.62
C SER A 105 5.97 -16.95 5.81
N CYS A 106 5.30 -16.59 6.89
CA CYS A 106 5.13 -15.17 7.24
C CYS A 106 6.48 -14.51 7.58
N MET A 107 6.63 -13.22 7.28
CA MET A 107 7.83 -12.43 7.53
C MET A 107 7.60 -11.39 8.62
N LEU A 108 8.52 -11.29 9.57
CA LEU A 108 8.56 -10.22 10.57
C LEU A 108 9.76 -9.31 10.31
N LEU A 109 9.48 -8.04 10.07
CA LEU A 109 10.46 -7.00 9.77
C LEU A 109 10.72 -6.14 11.01
N THR A 110 11.99 -6.00 11.39
CA THR A 110 12.42 -5.13 12.48
C THR A 110 13.37 -4.03 11.99
N GLY A 111 13.60 -3.02 12.80
CA GLY A 111 14.45 -1.87 12.50
C GLY A 111 13.82 -0.55 12.93
N SER A 112 14.56 0.55 12.85
CA SER A 112 14.07 1.89 13.22
C SER A 112 12.99 2.43 12.26
N ASN A 113 12.34 3.54 12.64
CA ASN A 113 11.26 4.12 11.82
C ASN A 113 11.72 4.65 10.45
N ALA A 114 12.98 5.05 10.30
CA ALA A 114 13.54 5.55 9.03
C ALA A 114 14.19 4.47 8.17
N SER A 115 14.26 3.22 8.63
CA SER A 115 15.02 2.14 7.99
C SER A 115 14.44 1.60 6.68
N GLY A 116 13.20 1.95 6.34
CA GLY A 116 12.56 1.52 5.08
C GLY A 116 11.54 0.38 5.21
N LYS A 117 11.18 -0.08 6.42
CA LYS A 117 10.18 -1.14 6.66
C LYS A 117 8.85 -0.91 5.93
N SER A 118 8.24 0.26 6.18
CA SER A 118 6.95 0.63 5.56
C SER A 118 7.04 0.70 4.04
N THR A 119 8.16 1.17 3.50
CA THR A 119 8.42 1.25 2.06
C THR A 119 8.54 -0.15 1.47
N PHE A 120 9.22 -1.07 2.14
CA PHE A 120 9.33 -2.46 1.72
C PHE A 120 7.96 -3.17 1.72
N LEU A 121 7.16 -3.00 2.77
CA LEU A 121 5.80 -3.56 2.80
C LEU A 121 4.93 -3.05 1.64
N LYS A 122 5.02 -1.74 1.33
CA LYS A 122 4.35 -1.15 0.18
C LYS A 122 4.88 -1.72 -1.13
N MET A 123 6.18 -1.90 -1.26
CA MET A 123 6.82 -2.51 -2.43
C MET A 123 6.27 -3.91 -2.70
N VAL A 124 6.18 -4.77 -1.68
CA VAL A 124 5.62 -6.12 -1.78
C VAL A 124 4.15 -6.08 -2.22
N ALA A 125 3.32 -5.29 -1.54
CA ALA A 125 1.90 -5.19 -1.83
C ALA A 125 1.62 -4.60 -3.23
N LEU A 126 2.34 -3.54 -3.62
CA LEU A 126 2.18 -2.91 -4.92
C LEU A 126 2.61 -3.82 -6.07
N ASN A 127 3.74 -4.52 -5.95
CA ASN A 127 4.17 -5.45 -6.98
C ASN A 127 3.20 -6.62 -7.15
N ALA A 128 2.66 -7.17 -6.04
CA ALA A 128 1.61 -8.19 -6.11
C ALA A 128 0.32 -7.65 -6.77
N LEU A 129 -0.08 -6.42 -6.47
CA LEU A 129 -1.23 -5.78 -7.09
C LEU A 129 -1.03 -5.55 -8.60
N LEU A 130 0.12 -5.00 -8.99
CA LEU A 130 0.48 -4.75 -10.40
C LEU A 130 0.59 -6.06 -11.19
N ALA A 131 1.17 -7.12 -10.57
CA ALA A 131 1.24 -8.44 -11.16
C ALA A 131 -0.14 -8.97 -11.55
N GLN A 132 -1.12 -8.87 -10.65
CA GLN A 132 -2.45 -9.43 -10.81
C GLN A 132 -3.40 -8.56 -11.64
N SER A 133 -3.18 -7.23 -11.67
CA SER A 133 -4.07 -6.30 -12.38
C SER A 133 -3.62 -6.00 -13.81
N ILE A 134 -2.34 -5.75 -14.02
CA ILE A 134 -1.81 -5.31 -15.31
C ILE A 134 -0.62 -6.16 -15.80
N CYS A 135 -0.40 -7.34 -15.24
CA CYS A 135 0.68 -8.26 -15.61
C CYS A 135 2.05 -7.56 -15.68
N THR A 136 2.39 -6.74 -14.68
CA THR A 136 3.62 -5.95 -14.64
C THR A 136 4.22 -6.02 -13.26
N VAL A 137 5.53 -6.31 -13.16
CA VAL A 137 6.26 -6.35 -11.88
C VAL A 137 7.57 -5.61 -12.02
N CYS A 138 7.88 -4.80 -11.02
CA CYS A 138 9.13 -4.05 -10.90
C CYS A 138 10.21 -4.92 -10.25
N ALA A 139 10.74 -5.88 -10.99
CA ALA A 139 11.73 -6.87 -10.54
C ALA A 139 12.48 -7.48 -11.73
N ASP A 140 13.55 -8.24 -11.45
CA ASP A 140 14.25 -9.04 -12.46
C ASP A 140 13.64 -10.46 -12.59
N PHE A 141 13.03 -10.97 -11.51
CA PHE A 141 12.24 -12.21 -11.49
C PHE A 141 11.07 -12.07 -10.50
N TYR A 142 9.94 -12.68 -10.84
CA TYR A 142 8.77 -12.75 -9.94
C TYR A 142 7.95 -14.00 -10.20
N GLN A 143 7.68 -14.72 -9.13
CA GLN A 143 6.78 -15.87 -9.14
C GLN A 143 6.01 -15.93 -7.82
N ALA A 144 4.69 -15.91 -7.88
CA ALA A 144 3.84 -15.90 -6.69
C ALA A 144 2.51 -16.65 -6.91
N ALA A 145 1.77 -16.88 -5.84
CA ALA A 145 0.37 -17.29 -5.94
C ALA A 145 -0.53 -16.11 -6.31
N PHE A 146 -1.76 -16.38 -6.74
CA PHE A 146 -2.81 -15.39 -6.77
C PHE A 146 -3.30 -15.11 -5.35
N TYR A 147 -3.30 -13.85 -4.93
CA TYR A 147 -3.65 -13.43 -3.58
C TYR A 147 -4.84 -12.48 -3.56
N ARG A 148 -5.65 -12.57 -2.52
CA ARG A 148 -6.40 -11.41 -2.05
C ARG A 148 -5.48 -10.55 -1.20
N ILE A 149 -5.27 -9.29 -1.61
CA ILE A 149 -4.30 -8.40 -0.99
C ILE A 149 -5.01 -7.50 0.01
N TYR A 150 -4.52 -7.50 1.25
CA TYR A 150 -4.99 -6.62 2.34
C TYR A 150 -3.81 -5.90 2.98
N SER A 151 -4.07 -4.68 3.44
CA SER A 151 -3.06 -3.91 4.18
C SER A 151 -3.65 -3.27 5.43
N SER A 152 -2.86 -3.21 6.49
CA SER A 152 -3.08 -2.41 7.69
C SER A 152 -1.87 -1.51 7.88
N MET A 153 -1.86 -0.36 7.18
CA MET A 153 -0.70 0.54 7.09
C MET A 153 -1.17 1.99 7.07
N ALA A 154 -0.41 2.88 7.69
CA ALA A 154 -0.63 4.33 7.65
C ALA A 154 -2.09 4.74 7.95
N LEU A 155 -2.70 4.07 8.92
CA LEU A 155 -4.04 4.39 9.36
C LEU A 155 -4.08 5.83 9.92
N ARG A 156 -5.16 6.55 9.66
CA ARG A 156 -5.38 7.91 10.15
C ARG A 156 -6.62 7.92 11.02
N ASP A 157 -6.67 8.84 11.98
CA ASP A 157 -7.88 9.08 12.74
C ASP A 157 -9.04 9.41 11.80
N SER A 158 -10.16 8.75 11.98
CA SER A 158 -11.38 9.06 11.26
C SER A 158 -12.18 10.10 12.05
N LEU A 159 -11.85 11.37 11.86
CA LEU A 159 -12.57 12.48 12.50
C LEU A 159 -14.06 12.49 12.16
N SER A 160 -14.45 11.93 11.02
CA SER A 160 -15.84 11.85 10.56
C SER A 160 -16.66 10.77 11.26
N GLU A 161 -16.01 9.70 11.74
CA GLU A 161 -16.68 8.56 12.41
C GLU A 161 -16.50 8.57 13.93
N GLY A 162 -15.67 9.49 14.47
CA GLY A 162 -15.38 9.58 15.91
C GLY A 162 -14.53 8.42 16.46
N ASP A 163 -14.00 7.58 15.58
CA ASP A 163 -13.14 6.46 15.97
C ASP A 163 -11.72 6.95 16.33
N SER A 164 -11.20 6.53 17.46
CA SER A 164 -9.81 6.71 17.79
C SER A 164 -8.90 5.85 16.89
N TYR A 165 -7.64 6.27 16.70
CA TYR A 165 -6.63 5.53 15.95
C TYR A 165 -6.60 4.04 16.32
N PHE A 166 -6.65 3.72 17.60
CA PHE A 166 -6.64 2.34 18.12
C PHE A 166 -7.84 1.51 17.64
N ILE A 167 -9.04 2.09 17.63
CA ILE A 167 -10.26 1.41 17.13
C ILE A 167 -10.16 1.14 15.63
N VAL A 168 -9.59 2.08 14.86
CA VAL A 168 -9.37 1.90 13.41
C VAL A 168 -8.38 0.76 13.14
N GLU A 169 -7.32 0.62 13.95
CA GLU A 169 -6.38 -0.51 13.87
C GLU A 169 -7.10 -1.84 14.13
N ILE A 170 -7.89 -1.94 15.20
CA ILE A 170 -8.66 -3.16 15.53
C ILE A 170 -9.63 -3.51 14.40
N LYS A 171 -10.37 -2.54 13.86
CA LYS A 171 -11.28 -2.76 12.73
C LYS A 171 -10.54 -3.23 11.48
N SER A 172 -9.35 -2.69 11.21
CA SER A 172 -8.49 -3.10 10.09
C SER A 172 -8.03 -4.56 10.25
N MET A 173 -7.55 -4.93 11.44
CA MET A 173 -7.18 -6.32 11.74
C MET A 173 -8.39 -7.25 11.61
N LYS A 174 -9.54 -6.88 12.17
CA LYS A 174 -10.77 -7.68 12.08
C LYS A 174 -11.17 -7.93 10.61
N ARG A 175 -11.08 -6.91 9.74
CA ARG A 175 -11.33 -7.03 8.30
C ARG A 175 -10.43 -8.08 7.65
N ILE A 176 -9.14 -8.12 8.00
CA ILE A 176 -8.20 -9.14 7.48
C ILE A 176 -8.64 -10.54 7.93
N PHE A 177 -8.95 -10.73 9.20
CA PHE A 177 -9.41 -12.02 9.72
C PHE A 177 -10.71 -12.51 9.08
N ASP A 178 -11.67 -11.62 8.86
CA ASP A 178 -12.93 -11.96 8.20
C ASP A 178 -12.71 -12.33 6.72
N ALA A 179 -11.81 -11.61 6.03
CA ALA A 179 -11.43 -11.92 4.66
C ALA A 179 -10.78 -13.31 4.53
N VAL A 180 -9.90 -13.65 5.45
CA VAL A 180 -9.23 -14.97 5.48
C VAL A 180 -10.24 -16.10 5.63
N LYS A 181 -11.23 -15.96 6.52
CA LYS A 181 -12.28 -16.94 6.74
C LYS A 181 -13.21 -17.13 5.53
N ALA A 182 -13.42 -16.08 4.75
CA ALA A 182 -14.35 -16.06 3.64
C ALA A 182 -13.70 -16.38 2.28
N SER A 183 -12.41 -16.71 2.24
CA SER A 183 -11.64 -16.83 1.00
C SER A 183 -11.10 -18.23 0.76
N ASP A 184 -11.38 -18.76 -0.44
CA ASP A 184 -10.73 -19.98 -0.97
C ASP A 184 -9.39 -19.66 -1.66
N ILE A 185 -9.04 -18.36 -1.80
CA ILE A 185 -7.80 -17.88 -2.39
C ILE A 185 -6.88 -17.44 -1.26
N PRO A 186 -5.57 -17.75 -1.30
CA PRO A 186 -4.61 -17.28 -0.32
C PRO A 186 -4.67 -15.77 -0.11
N VAL A 187 -4.42 -15.31 1.11
CA VAL A 187 -4.40 -13.90 1.47
C VAL A 187 -2.95 -13.45 1.63
N LEU A 188 -2.58 -12.39 0.92
CA LEU A 188 -1.37 -11.61 1.18
C LEU A 188 -1.74 -10.43 2.05
N CYS A 189 -1.15 -10.32 3.23
CA CYS A 189 -1.37 -9.14 4.06
C CYS A 189 -0.05 -8.44 4.44
N THR A 190 -0.09 -7.10 4.43
CA THR A 190 1.00 -6.24 4.88
C THR A 190 0.52 -5.43 6.07
N ILE A 191 1.24 -5.52 7.19
CA ILE A 191 0.88 -4.88 8.45
C ILE A 191 2.06 -4.05 8.93
N ASP A 192 1.84 -2.75 9.08
CA ASP A 192 2.87 -1.82 9.57
C ASP A 192 2.51 -1.40 10.98
N GLU A 193 3.14 -2.07 11.94
CA GLU A 193 2.91 -1.98 13.38
C GLU A 193 1.49 -2.40 13.83
N VAL A 194 1.43 -3.29 14.79
CA VAL A 194 0.17 -3.84 15.31
C VAL A 194 -0.14 -3.19 16.64
N LEU A 195 -1.33 -2.58 16.76
CA LEU A 195 -1.89 -2.06 18.03
C LEU A 195 -1.03 -1.01 18.72
N ARG A 196 -0.58 0.03 18.00
CA ARG A 196 0.22 1.14 18.54
C ARG A 196 -0.45 1.90 19.71
N GLY A 197 -1.76 1.93 19.74
CA GLY A 197 -2.54 2.79 20.64
C GLY A 197 -2.73 2.26 22.07
N THR A 198 -1.99 1.23 22.51
CA THR A 198 -2.13 0.66 23.86
C THR A 198 -0.78 0.53 24.60
N ASN A 199 -0.81 0.11 25.88
CA ASN A 199 0.40 -0.08 26.66
C ASN A 199 1.26 -1.24 26.09
N THR A 200 2.56 -1.21 26.37
CA THR A 200 3.53 -2.11 25.75
C THR A 200 3.26 -3.58 26.04
N ALA A 201 2.88 -3.97 27.26
CA ALA A 201 2.65 -5.37 27.61
C ALA A 201 1.42 -5.94 26.91
N GLU A 202 0.32 -5.19 26.90
CA GLU A 202 -0.91 -5.58 26.17
C GLU A 202 -0.68 -5.62 24.67
N ARG A 203 0.06 -4.64 24.11
CA ARG A 203 0.39 -4.59 22.69
C ARG A 203 1.18 -5.82 22.29
N ILE A 204 2.26 -6.17 22.97
CA ILE A 204 3.09 -7.33 22.66
C ILE A 204 2.27 -8.61 22.77
N GLY A 205 1.49 -8.79 23.84
CA GLY A 205 0.64 -9.97 24.02
C GLY A 205 -0.40 -10.12 22.92
N ALA A 206 -1.17 -9.08 22.65
CA ALA A 206 -2.21 -9.08 21.64
C ALA A 206 -1.63 -9.25 20.22
N SER A 207 -0.56 -8.53 19.90
CA SER A 207 0.12 -8.62 18.59
C SER A 207 0.68 -10.02 18.34
N THR A 208 1.28 -10.64 19.37
CA THR A 208 1.80 -12.01 19.29
C THR A 208 0.68 -12.99 18.90
N GLU A 209 -0.44 -12.95 19.60
CA GLU A 209 -1.53 -13.89 19.35
C GLU A 209 -2.25 -13.62 18.02
N LEU A 210 -2.44 -12.35 17.63
CA LEU A 210 -3.01 -12.02 16.32
C LEU A 210 -2.10 -12.50 15.17
N LEU A 211 -0.81 -12.25 15.24
CA LEU A 211 0.13 -12.68 14.20
C LEU A 211 0.27 -14.20 14.15
N LYS A 212 0.32 -14.90 15.29
CA LYS A 212 0.27 -16.37 15.34
C LYS A 212 -1.01 -16.93 14.71
N ALA A 213 -2.15 -16.30 14.96
CA ALA A 213 -3.42 -16.72 14.39
C ALA A 213 -3.44 -16.55 12.87
N LEU A 214 -2.88 -15.46 12.32
CA LEU A 214 -2.76 -15.25 10.89
C LEU A 214 -1.86 -16.30 10.23
N SER A 215 -0.73 -16.66 10.81
CA SER A 215 0.21 -17.62 10.23
C SER A 215 -0.40 -19.02 10.01
N LYS A 216 -1.44 -19.38 10.78
CA LYS A 216 -2.13 -20.67 10.71
C LYS A 216 -3.18 -20.78 9.60
N GLN A 217 -3.63 -19.66 9.01
CA GLN A 217 -4.85 -19.59 8.21
C GLN A 217 -4.61 -19.35 6.72
N GLY A 218 -3.67 -19.98 6.06
CA GLY A 218 -3.57 -19.78 4.61
C GLY A 218 -3.13 -18.35 4.21
N VAL A 219 -2.50 -17.61 5.11
CA VAL A 219 -2.06 -16.23 4.93
C VAL A 219 -0.56 -16.18 4.71
N LEU A 220 -0.12 -15.34 3.78
CA LEU A 220 1.26 -14.88 3.69
C LEU A 220 1.30 -13.45 4.26
N CYS A 221 1.79 -13.31 5.48
CA CYS A 221 1.83 -12.04 6.20
C CYS A 221 3.24 -11.45 6.21
N PHE A 222 3.34 -10.20 5.80
CA PHE A 222 4.53 -9.36 5.98
C PHE A 222 4.20 -8.32 7.04
N ALA A 223 4.75 -8.48 8.23
CA ALA A 223 4.50 -7.58 9.36
C ALA A 223 5.76 -6.81 9.73
N ALA A 224 5.67 -5.51 9.92
CA ALA A 224 6.74 -4.68 10.46
C ALA A 224 6.43 -4.31 11.90
N THR A 225 7.47 -4.27 12.73
CA THR A 225 7.38 -3.88 14.14
C THR A 225 8.68 -3.24 14.63
N HIS A 226 8.58 -2.47 15.68
CA HIS A 226 9.73 -2.03 16.47
C HIS A 226 9.82 -2.74 17.83
N ASP A 227 8.85 -3.59 18.18
CA ASP A 227 8.86 -4.42 19.39
C ASP A 227 9.73 -5.65 19.15
N MET A 228 10.93 -5.63 19.72
CA MET A 228 11.92 -6.70 19.53
C MET A 228 11.50 -8.03 20.16
N GLU A 229 10.67 -8.00 21.19
CA GLU A 229 10.12 -9.17 21.88
C GLU A 229 9.34 -10.07 20.92
N LEU A 230 8.65 -9.49 19.93
CA LEU A 230 7.90 -10.25 18.92
C LEU A 230 8.81 -11.17 18.09
N THR A 231 10.07 -10.82 17.89
CA THR A 231 11.03 -11.67 17.17
C THR A 231 11.27 -13.01 17.89
N THR A 232 11.20 -12.99 19.20
CA THR A 232 11.37 -14.20 20.04
C THR A 232 10.07 -14.99 20.12
N TYR A 233 8.92 -14.34 20.34
CA TYR A 233 7.64 -15.01 20.51
C TYR A 233 7.06 -15.57 19.21
N LEU A 234 7.50 -15.07 18.05
CA LEU A 234 7.02 -15.51 16.73
C LEU A 234 8.04 -16.33 15.94
N LYS A 235 9.22 -16.63 16.48
CA LYS A 235 10.35 -17.30 15.79
C LYS A 235 10.00 -18.62 15.11
N ASP A 236 8.99 -19.33 15.59
CA ASP A 236 8.58 -20.65 15.07
C ASP A 236 7.57 -20.53 13.90
N VAL A 237 7.02 -19.34 13.66
CA VAL A 237 5.94 -19.12 12.66
C VAL A 237 6.20 -17.94 11.74
N TYR A 238 7.18 -17.08 12.04
CA TYR A 238 7.62 -15.96 11.22
C TYR A 238 9.12 -16.03 11.00
N ASP A 239 9.55 -15.82 9.77
CA ASP A 239 10.96 -15.59 9.44
C ASP A 239 11.30 -14.14 9.80
N ASN A 240 12.36 -13.97 10.61
CA ASN A 240 12.79 -12.65 11.04
C ASN A 240 13.74 -12.04 10.00
N TYR A 241 13.47 -10.79 9.66
CA TYR A 241 14.33 -9.95 8.84
C TYR A 241 14.43 -8.55 9.43
N HIS A 242 15.46 -7.82 9.03
CA HIS A 242 15.63 -6.44 9.48
C HIS A 242 16.27 -5.56 8.41
N PHE A 243 16.16 -4.26 8.63
CA PHE A 243 16.91 -3.24 7.92
C PHE A 243 17.96 -2.65 8.84
N GLU A 244 19.20 -2.64 8.38
CA GLU A 244 20.33 -2.08 9.13
C GLU A 244 20.42 -0.57 8.96
N GLU A 245 20.99 0.06 9.99
CA GLU A 245 21.45 1.44 9.98
C GLU A 245 22.97 1.41 10.07
N MET A 246 23.64 2.15 9.22
CA MET A 246 25.08 2.34 9.29
C MET A 246 25.36 3.70 9.91
N VAL A 247 26.09 3.70 11.02
CA VAL A 247 26.57 4.91 11.71
C VAL A 247 28.07 4.98 11.48
N ASP A 248 28.51 5.98 10.72
CA ASP A 248 29.92 6.26 10.49
C ASP A 248 30.24 7.68 11.01
N GLY A 249 30.84 7.74 12.19
CA GLY A 249 31.03 8.99 12.93
C GLY A 249 29.68 9.70 13.18
N ASP A 250 29.55 10.94 12.73
CA ASP A 250 28.33 11.75 12.85
C ASP A 250 27.34 11.54 11.70
N GLN A 251 27.65 10.65 10.72
CA GLN A 251 26.79 10.39 9.60
C GLN A 251 26.02 9.09 9.79
N ILE A 252 24.70 9.18 9.58
CA ILE A 252 23.80 8.03 9.59
C ILE A 252 23.36 7.77 8.15
N SER A 253 23.57 6.56 7.69
CA SER A 253 23.10 6.11 6.40
C SER A 253 22.19 4.89 6.53
N PHE A 254 21.21 4.82 5.65
CA PHE A 254 20.24 3.73 5.57
C PHE A 254 20.44 3.00 4.25
N PRO A 255 21.10 1.84 4.24
CA PRO A 255 21.34 1.09 3.01
C PRO A 255 20.06 0.51 2.39
N TYR A 256 18.95 0.49 3.14
CA TYR A 256 17.63 -0.02 2.71
C TYR A 256 17.67 -1.45 2.15
N ARG A 257 18.59 -2.27 2.62
CA ARG A 257 18.74 -3.67 2.23
C ARG A 257 18.15 -4.59 3.28
N LEU A 258 17.38 -5.57 2.80
CA LEU A 258 16.79 -6.60 3.64
C LEU A 258 17.88 -7.58 4.09
N VAL A 259 17.99 -7.79 5.41
CA VAL A 259 18.98 -8.69 6.03
C VAL A 259 18.23 -9.75 6.84
N ASN A 260 18.69 -10.99 6.79
CA ASN A 260 18.09 -12.10 7.52
C ASN A 260 18.39 -11.98 9.03
N GLY A 261 17.41 -12.34 9.84
CA GLY A 261 17.47 -12.32 11.31
C GLY A 261 16.90 -11.05 11.92
N PRO A 262 16.76 -11.01 13.26
CA PRO A 262 16.25 -9.84 13.99
C PRO A 262 17.30 -8.72 14.05
N SER A 263 16.83 -7.47 14.09
CA SER A 263 17.73 -6.32 14.34
C SER A 263 18.44 -6.45 15.68
N ARG A 264 19.72 -6.13 15.70
CA ARG A 264 20.54 -6.11 16.93
C ARG A 264 20.80 -4.69 17.44
N GLY A 265 20.43 -3.68 16.67
CA GLY A 265 20.76 -2.28 16.95
C GLY A 265 19.73 -1.59 17.83
N ARG A 266 20.17 -0.99 18.93
CA ARG A 266 19.46 0.02 19.71
C ARG A 266 20.07 1.37 19.36
N ASN A 267 19.68 1.94 18.22
CA ASN A 267 20.38 3.10 17.66
C ASN A 267 19.75 4.46 18.05
N ALA A 268 18.64 4.45 18.81
CA ALA A 268 17.95 5.70 19.16
C ALA A 268 18.85 6.71 19.89
N ILE A 269 19.68 6.25 20.82
CA ILE A 269 20.59 7.13 21.57
C ILE A 269 21.74 7.59 20.67
N ARG A 270 22.30 6.71 19.83
CA ARG A 270 23.31 7.08 18.83
C ARG A 270 22.78 8.11 17.82
N LEU A 271 21.49 8.04 17.48
CA LEU A 271 20.84 9.07 16.67
C LEU A 271 20.86 10.43 17.38
N LEU A 272 20.56 10.47 18.68
CA LEU A 272 20.68 11.72 19.46
C LEU A 272 22.11 12.27 19.43
N GLU A 273 23.12 11.41 19.56
CA GLU A 273 24.53 11.79 19.47
C GLU A 273 24.86 12.40 18.11
N ALA A 274 24.47 11.73 17.03
CA ALA A 274 24.71 12.18 15.67
C ALA A 274 23.98 13.48 15.31
N PHE A 275 22.83 13.75 15.94
CA PHE A 275 22.10 15.02 15.82
C PHE A 275 22.66 16.13 16.73
N GLY A 276 23.75 15.87 17.46
CA GLY A 276 24.47 16.87 18.26
C GLY A 276 23.80 17.23 19.57
N PHE A 277 23.02 16.34 20.18
CA PHE A 277 22.52 16.53 21.54
C PHE A 277 23.66 16.48 22.55
N ASP A 278 23.49 17.20 23.68
CA ASP A 278 24.50 17.30 24.72
C ASP A 278 24.91 15.93 25.25
N ARG A 279 26.21 15.71 25.43
CA ARG A 279 26.77 14.45 25.95
C ARG A 279 26.16 14.02 27.28
N GLU A 280 25.83 14.97 28.14
CA GLU A 280 25.18 14.68 29.42
C GLU A 280 23.83 13.99 29.23
N ILE A 281 23.06 14.38 28.21
CA ILE A 281 21.74 13.78 27.85
C ILE A 281 21.95 12.36 27.33
N THR A 282 22.89 12.16 26.42
CA THR A 282 23.11 10.85 25.76
C THR A 282 23.74 9.85 26.73
N ASP A 283 24.70 10.26 27.58
CA ASP A 283 25.29 9.42 28.61
C ASP A 283 24.26 9.01 29.68
N ASN A 284 23.36 9.92 30.06
CA ASN A 284 22.29 9.63 31.00
C ASN A 284 21.26 8.64 30.35
N ALA A 285 20.95 8.82 29.08
CA ALA A 285 20.07 7.93 28.33
C ALA A 285 20.66 6.52 28.22
N HIS A 286 21.96 6.36 27.93
CA HIS A 286 22.66 5.08 27.93
C HIS A 286 22.58 4.38 29.29
N ARG A 287 22.93 5.08 30.38
CA ARG A 287 22.84 4.52 31.72
C ARG A 287 21.43 4.08 32.12
N LEU A 288 20.42 4.84 31.72
CA LEU A 288 19.02 4.47 31.98
C LEU A 288 18.60 3.26 31.15
N ALA A 289 18.96 3.22 29.86
CA ALA A 289 18.65 2.08 28.96
C ALA A 289 19.29 0.77 29.44
N GLU A 290 20.52 0.81 29.97
CA GLU A 290 21.22 -0.34 30.58
C GLU A 290 20.49 -0.87 31.81
N LYS A 291 20.07 0.04 32.73
CA LYS A 291 19.29 -0.34 33.92
C LYS A 291 17.98 -1.01 33.56
N LEU A 292 17.21 -0.43 32.63
CA LEU A 292 15.92 -1.01 32.17
C LEU A 292 16.09 -2.37 31.48
N THR A 293 17.26 -2.64 30.91
CA THR A 293 17.54 -3.93 30.25
C THR A 293 18.01 -4.98 31.27
N GLY A 294 18.74 -4.59 32.28
CA GLY A 294 19.23 -5.47 33.35
C GLY A 294 18.16 -5.89 34.37
N GLU A 295 17.05 -5.20 34.46
CA GLU A 295 15.90 -5.56 35.32
C GLU A 295 14.94 -6.57 34.67
N GLN A 296 15.14 -6.90 33.39
CA GLN A 296 14.31 -7.88 32.63
C GLN A 296 14.99 -9.26 32.49
N THR A 297 16.16 -9.44 33.08
CA THR A 297 16.87 -10.74 33.20
C THR A 297 16.70 -11.32 34.56
#